data_e064ba7bc9a26c0eddc308d92c1adb10
#
_entry.id   e064ba7bc9a26c0eddc308d92c1adb10
#
_cell.length_a   1.000
_cell.length_b   1.000
_cell.length_c   1.000
_cell.angle_alpha   90.00
_cell.angle_beta   90.00
_cell.angle_gamma   90.00
#
_symmetry.space_group_name_H-M   'P 1'
#
loop_
_entity.id
_entity.type
_entity.pdbx_description
1 polymer ?
#
loop_
_entity_poly.entity_id
_entity_poly.type
_entity_poly.pdbx_seq_one_letter_code
_entity_poly.pdbx_strand_id
1 'polypeptide(L)'
;MEYPKLSILTPTYNRPNFISLACLNINLMDYDKTKLTWEILDDHPTNPYMDEPTLKKVRAVLHPIGVKYTYDPRRHMTIGEKRNKLIKMSDNNTFAFMDDDDIYMASYLKHSIDTMREHKVKIVGSPEMLFVFPFNDFQMSHIRCPAKRQCHEATLVSTRKYVKSMGWFPKSSQGEGAKMFDFNEKQAAKTDIRKVMCCVSHKNNTISKDKFLEYIIPEGHIPDLYK
;
A
#
# COMPACT_ATOMS: atom_id res chain seq x y z
N MET A 1 22.70 -4.16 9.82
CA MET A 1 22.56 -4.48 8.37
C MET A 1 21.90 -3.31 7.66
N GLU A 2 22.39 -2.98 6.47
CA GLU A 2 21.86 -1.86 5.67
C GLU A 2 20.46 -2.20 5.09
N TYR A 3 19.54 -1.22 5.08
CA TYR A 3 18.23 -1.37 4.45
C TYR A 3 18.34 -1.32 2.92
N PRO A 4 17.55 -2.13 2.16
CA PRO A 4 17.62 -2.16 0.71
C PRO A 4 17.06 -0.89 0.07
N LYS A 5 17.44 -0.62 -1.19
CA LYS A 5 16.66 0.29 -2.05
C LYS A 5 15.27 -0.31 -2.27
N LEU A 6 14.22 0.54 -2.19
CA LEU A 6 12.84 0.11 -2.19
C LEU A 6 11.98 1.02 -3.07
N SER A 7 11.11 0.42 -3.87
CA SER A 7 10.08 1.14 -4.62
C SER A 7 8.74 1.09 -3.89
N ILE A 8 8.14 2.25 -3.65
CA ILE A 8 6.77 2.41 -3.21
C ILE A 8 5.90 2.44 -4.46
N LEU A 9 4.96 1.50 -4.60
CA LEU A 9 4.16 1.29 -5.80
C LEU A 9 2.70 1.67 -5.53
N THR A 10 2.21 2.70 -6.23
CA THR A 10 0.85 3.24 -6.07
C THR A 10 0.04 3.07 -7.36
N PRO A 11 -0.90 2.10 -7.42
CA PRO A 11 -1.92 2.07 -8.45
C PRO A 11 -2.99 3.10 -8.13
N THR A 12 -3.32 4.01 -9.05
CA THR A 12 -4.34 5.04 -8.85
C THR A 12 -5.36 5.09 -10.01
N TYR A 13 -6.54 5.67 -9.74
CA TYR A 13 -7.58 5.91 -10.73
C TYR A 13 -8.55 6.98 -10.22
N ASN A 14 -8.61 8.13 -10.92
CA ASN A 14 -9.56 9.23 -10.62
C ASN A 14 -9.48 9.78 -9.18
N ARG A 15 -8.29 9.95 -8.63
CA ARG A 15 -8.08 10.32 -7.23
C ARG A 15 -7.10 11.48 -7.00
N PRO A 16 -7.11 12.57 -7.82
CA PRO A 16 -6.15 13.66 -7.66
C PRO A 16 -6.24 14.36 -6.28
N ASN A 17 -7.38 14.27 -5.61
CA ASN A 17 -7.60 14.86 -4.28
C ASN A 17 -6.76 14.20 -3.17
N PHE A 18 -6.23 12.99 -3.39
CA PHE A 18 -5.43 12.27 -2.40
C PHE A 18 -3.92 12.46 -2.55
N ILE A 19 -3.46 13.25 -3.52
CA ILE A 19 -2.02 13.53 -3.73
C ILE A 19 -1.35 14.04 -2.45
N SER A 20 -2.01 14.97 -1.75
CA SER A 20 -1.45 15.54 -0.51
C SER A 20 -1.29 14.50 0.59
N LEU A 21 -2.27 13.59 0.75
CA LEU A 21 -2.20 12.48 1.71
C LEU A 21 -1.07 11.51 1.35
N ALA A 22 -0.97 11.12 0.08
CA ALA A 22 0.08 10.22 -0.38
C ALA A 22 1.49 10.84 -0.17
N CYS A 23 1.66 12.13 -0.50
CA CYS A 23 2.91 12.86 -0.24
C CYS A 23 3.24 12.92 1.26
N LEU A 24 2.26 13.18 2.12
CA LEU A 24 2.44 13.20 3.57
C LEU A 24 2.91 11.85 4.08
N ASN A 25 2.24 10.76 3.70
CA ASN A 25 2.62 9.41 4.06
C ASN A 25 4.08 9.13 3.71
N ILE A 26 4.48 9.40 2.46
CA ILE A 26 5.84 9.14 1.97
C ILE A 26 6.87 9.99 2.71
N ASN A 27 6.55 11.25 2.96
CA ASN A 27 7.45 12.16 3.66
C ASN A 27 7.69 11.74 5.12
N LEU A 28 6.68 11.17 5.77
CA LEU A 28 6.75 10.70 7.16
C LEU A 28 7.41 9.32 7.33
N MET A 29 7.65 8.55 6.26
CA MET A 29 8.26 7.21 6.36
C MET A 29 9.59 7.25 7.11
N ASP A 30 9.75 6.43 8.15
CA ASP A 30 11.02 6.18 8.85
C ASP A 30 11.89 5.23 8.01
N TYR A 31 12.47 5.80 6.95
CA TYR A 31 13.35 5.09 6.02
C TYR A 31 14.33 6.06 5.38
N ASP A 32 15.51 5.60 4.98
CA ASP A 32 16.48 6.41 4.26
C ASP A 32 15.88 6.90 2.93
N LYS A 33 15.58 8.18 2.85
CA LYS A 33 14.90 8.81 1.70
C LYS A 33 15.69 8.65 0.39
N THR A 34 17.01 8.54 0.46
CA THR A 34 17.86 8.33 -0.73
C THR A 34 17.73 6.94 -1.33
N LYS A 35 17.11 6.01 -0.59
CA LYS A 35 16.85 4.62 -1.01
C LYS A 35 15.43 4.39 -1.47
N LEU A 36 14.58 5.42 -1.46
CA LEU A 36 13.19 5.32 -1.86
C LEU A 36 12.95 5.85 -3.27
N THR A 37 12.08 5.16 -3.99
CA THR A 37 11.48 5.64 -5.24
C THR A 37 9.96 5.44 -5.14
N TRP A 38 9.19 6.50 -5.34
CA TRP A 38 7.74 6.43 -5.47
C TRP A 38 7.34 6.29 -6.93
N GLU A 39 6.68 5.20 -7.26
CA GLU A 39 6.26 4.87 -8.62
C GLU A 39 4.73 4.77 -8.68
N ILE A 40 4.13 5.61 -9.52
CA ILE A 40 2.68 5.80 -9.61
C ILE A 40 2.24 5.38 -11.02
N LEU A 41 1.16 4.61 -11.10
CA LEU A 41 0.52 4.24 -12.36
C LEU A 41 -0.95 4.63 -12.34
N ASP A 42 -1.31 5.55 -13.21
CA ASP A 42 -2.65 6.06 -13.42
C ASP A 42 -3.17 5.71 -14.82
N ASP A 43 -4.41 5.29 -14.91
CA ASP A 43 -5.05 4.92 -16.18
C ASP A 43 -6.43 5.57 -16.35
N HIS A 44 -6.72 6.65 -15.61
CA HIS A 44 -7.97 7.38 -15.84
C HIS A 44 -7.94 8.10 -17.19
N PRO A 45 -8.99 8.00 -18.03
CA PRO A 45 -8.94 8.48 -19.42
C PRO A 45 -8.80 10.00 -19.56
N THR A 46 -9.36 10.79 -18.64
CA THR A 46 -9.48 12.25 -18.80
C THR A 46 -9.11 13.07 -17.56
N ASN A 47 -8.95 12.43 -16.40
CA ASN A 47 -8.63 13.12 -15.14
C ASN A 47 -7.35 12.51 -14.55
N PRO A 48 -6.17 12.96 -14.99
CA PRO A 48 -4.91 12.43 -14.49
C PRO A 48 -4.71 12.72 -13.01
N TYR A 49 -4.04 11.81 -12.31
CA TYR A 49 -3.70 11.97 -10.90
C TYR A 49 -2.83 13.22 -10.66
N MET A 50 -1.89 13.49 -11.56
CA MET A 50 -1.05 14.68 -11.54
C MET A 50 -0.89 15.27 -12.94
N ASP A 51 -1.00 16.59 -13.04
CA ASP A 51 -0.49 17.36 -14.17
C ASP A 51 1.02 17.66 -13.99
N GLU A 52 1.65 18.19 -15.02
CA GLU A 52 3.10 18.46 -14.98
C GLU A 52 3.51 19.48 -13.90
N PRO A 53 2.78 20.60 -13.68
CA PRO A 53 3.06 21.51 -12.56
C PRO A 53 2.98 20.83 -11.19
N THR A 54 1.98 20.00 -10.96
CA THR A 54 1.80 19.23 -9.72
C THR A 54 2.94 18.22 -9.54
N LEU A 55 3.29 17.49 -10.57
CA LEU A 55 4.40 16.52 -10.54
C LEU A 55 5.72 17.19 -10.19
N LYS A 56 5.99 18.38 -10.76
CA LYS A 56 7.18 19.18 -10.41
C LYS A 56 7.21 19.59 -8.95
N LYS A 57 6.07 20.04 -8.39
CA LYS A 57 5.95 20.36 -6.96
C LYS A 57 6.17 19.13 -6.08
N VAL A 58 5.55 18.00 -6.41
CA VAL A 58 5.71 16.74 -5.68
C VAL A 58 7.17 16.29 -5.66
N ARG A 59 7.86 16.34 -6.78
CA ARG A 59 9.30 16.02 -6.87
C ARG A 59 10.15 16.94 -5.98
N ALA A 60 9.83 18.23 -5.94
CA ALA A 60 10.55 19.18 -5.08
C ALA A 60 10.32 18.91 -3.59
N VAL A 61 9.07 18.65 -3.19
CA VAL A 61 8.70 18.39 -1.78
C VAL A 61 9.28 17.09 -1.27
N LEU A 62 9.31 16.06 -2.10
CA LEU A 62 9.76 14.71 -1.70
C LEU A 62 11.28 14.49 -1.87
N HIS A 63 12.02 15.44 -2.45
CA HIS A 63 13.48 15.30 -2.58
C HIS A 63 14.13 14.90 -1.23
N PRO A 64 15.03 13.89 -1.17
CA PRO A 64 15.70 13.18 -2.26
C PRO A 64 15.01 11.90 -2.76
N ILE A 65 13.74 11.65 -2.42
CA ILE A 65 12.99 10.50 -2.92
C ILE A 65 12.78 10.64 -4.43
N GLY A 66 13.10 9.60 -5.19
CA GLY A 66 12.77 9.56 -6.62
C GLY A 66 11.25 9.47 -6.84
N VAL A 67 10.68 10.29 -7.76
CA VAL A 67 9.25 10.22 -8.10
C VAL A 67 9.09 9.94 -9.60
N LYS A 68 8.43 8.82 -9.92
CA LYS A 68 8.08 8.38 -11.26
C LYS A 68 6.57 8.29 -11.41
N TYR A 69 6.02 9.07 -12.31
CA TYR A 69 4.59 9.04 -12.64
C TYR A 69 4.41 8.55 -14.06
N THR A 70 3.58 7.52 -14.22
CA THR A 70 3.20 6.95 -15.51
C THR A 70 1.70 7.13 -15.69
N TYR A 71 1.32 7.89 -16.70
CA TYR A 71 -0.06 8.07 -17.12
C TYR A 71 -0.32 7.25 -18.40
N ASP A 72 -1.25 6.30 -18.34
CA ASP A 72 -1.60 5.42 -19.47
C ASP A 72 -3.13 5.32 -19.66
N PRO A 73 -3.76 6.36 -20.25
CA PRO A 73 -5.22 6.46 -20.38
C PRO A 73 -5.82 5.56 -21.46
N ARG A 74 -4.99 4.77 -22.16
CA ARG A 74 -5.45 4.00 -23.33
C ARG A 74 -6.46 2.92 -23.00
N ARG A 75 -6.44 2.37 -21.82
CA ARG A 75 -7.41 1.41 -21.31
C ARG A 75 -7.44 1.36 -19.79
N HIS A 76 -8.60 1.11 -19.24
CA HIS A 76 -8.72 0.81 -17.82
C HIS A 76 -8.15 -0.57 -17.50
N MET A 77 -7.22 -0.62 -16.53
CA MET A 77 -6.59 -1.84 -16.05
C MET A 77 -7.22 -2.28 -14.72
N THR A 78 -7.32 -3.57 -14.50
CA THR A 78 -7.62 -4.09 -13.16
C THR A 78 -6.49 -3.74 -12.18
N ILE A 79 -6.78 -3.77 -10.87
CA ILE A 79 -5.76 -3.48 -9.83
C ILE A 79 -4.60 -4.47 -9.94
N GLY A 80 -4.87 -5.76 -10.18
CA GLY A 80 -3.81 -6.76 -10.37
C GLY A 80 -2.94 -6.49 -11.60
N GLU A 81 -3.52 -6.02 -12.71
CA GLU A 81 -2.75 -5.61 -13.89
C GLU A 81 -1.86 -4.40 -13.60
N LYS A 82 -2.38 -3.38 -12.88
CA LYS A 82 -1.60 -2.21 -12.47
C LYS A 82 -0.43 -2.61 -11.56
N ARG A 83 -0.69 -3.44 -10.54
CA ARG A 83 0.35 -3.96 -9.64
C ARG A 83 1.45 -4.69 -10.41
N ASN A 84 1.08 -5.57 -11.34
CA ASN A 84 2.05 -6.26 -12.19
C ASN A 84 2.87 -5.29 -13.05
N LYS A 85 2.22 -4.28 -13.64
CA LYS A 85 2.90 -3.29 -14.48
C LYS A 85 3.87 -2.46 -13.65
N LEU A 86 3.47 -1.97 -12.48
CA LEU A 86 4.32 -1.25 -11.55
C LEU A 86 5.55 -2.07 -11.15
N ILE A 87 5.36 -3.33 -10.71
CA ILE A 87 6.48 -4.20 -10.33
C ILE A 87 7.45 -4.43 -11.51
N LYS A 88 6.93 -4.59 -12.73
CA LYS A 88 7.78 -4.79 -13.93
C LYS A 88 8.58 -3.55 -14.28
N MET A 89 7.99 -2.37 -14.12
CA MET A 89 8.61 -1.08 -14.43
C MET A 89 9.56 -0.59 -13.34
N SER A 90 9.39 -1.08 -12.12
CA SER A 90 10.18 -0.65 -10.96
C SER A 90 11.68 -0.91 -11.16
N ASP A 91 12.53 0.04 -10.75
CA ASP A 91 13.98 -0.11 -10.78
C ASP A 91 14.50 -1.03 -9.68
N ASN A 92 13.79 -1.07 -8.54
CA ASN A 92 14.22 -1.83 -7.38
C ASN A 92 13.63 -3.24 -7.38
N ASN A 93 14.39 -4.21 -6.86
CA ASN A 93 13.88 -5.57 -6.69
C ASN A 93 12.89 -5.68 -5.52
N THR A 94 13.12 -4.90 -4.45
CA THR A 94 12.24 -4.84 -3.29
C THR A 94 11.21 -3.73 -3.48
N PHE A 95 9.95 -4.01 -3.19
CA PHE A 95 8.86 -3.05 -3.32
C PHE A 95 7.86 -3.18 -2.18
N ALA A 96 7.12 -2.09 -1.94
CA ALA A 96 5.96 -2.01 -1.06
C ALA A 96 4.78 -1.42 -1.83
N PHE A 97 3.58 -1.95 -1.66
CA PHE A 97 2.39 -1.27 -2.13
C PHE A 97 1.97 -0.16 -1.16
N MET A 98 1.45 0.92 -1.71
CA MET A 98 0.85 2.00 -0.97
C MET A 98 -0.31 2.56 -1.81
N ASP A 99 -1.53 2.33 -1.35
CA ASP A 99 -2.72 2.93 -1.96
C ASP A 99 -2.75 4.43 -1.63
N ASP A 100 -3.27 5.25 -2.54
CA ASP A 100 -3.18 6.71 -2.47
C ASP A 100 -4.16 7.36 -1.48
N ASP A 101 -5.18 6.62 -1.06
CA ASP A 101 -6.31 7.07 -0.26
C ASP A 101 -6.30 6.61 1.21
N ASP A 102 -5.23 5.93 1.64
CA ASP A 102 -5.10 5.39 3.00
C ASP A 102 -4.00 6.09 3.81
N ILE A 103 -4.02 5.93 5.13
CA ILE A 103 -3.00 6.45 6.04
C ILE A 103 -1.96 5.37 6.30
N TYR A 104 -0.69 5.66 6.01
CA TYR A 104 0.42 4.75 6.28
C TYR A 104 1.25 5.23 7.46
N MET A 105 1.58 4.32 8.37
CA MET A 105 2.40 4.61 9.53
C MET A 105 3.85 4.85 9.12
N ALA A 106 4.55 5.76 9.81
CA ALA A 106 5.96 6.04 9.54
C ALA A 106 6.84 4.77 9.60
N SER A 107 6.49 3.83 10.45
CA SER A 107 7.18 2.55 10.64
C SER A 107 6.94 1.51 9.53
N TYR A 108 6.00 1.72 8.62
CA TYR A 108 5.55 0.70 7.66
C TYR A 108 6.68 -0.03 6.95
N LEU A 109 7.53 0.72 6.24
CA LEU A 109 8.59 0.12 5.41
C LEU A 109 9.64 -0.59 6.26
N LYS A 110 10.08 0.07 7.34
CA LYS A 110 11.10 -0.45 8.24
C LYS A 110 10.62 -1.72 8.94
N HIS A 111 9.42 -1.65 9.57
CA HIS A 111 8.79 -2.80 10.20
C HIS A 111 8.65 -3.99 9.23
N SER A 112 8.21 -3.75 8.02
CA SER A 112 8.04 -4.80 7.00
C SER A 112 9.37 -5.45 6.61
N ILE A 113 10.42 -4.66 6.38
CA ILE A 113 11.75 -5.18 6.04
C ILE A 113 12.36 -5.95 7.20
N ASP A 114 12.20 -5.45 8.44
CA ASP A 114 12.71 -6.14 9.63
C ASP A 114 11.98 -7.47 9.84
N THR A 115 10.65 -7.51 9.67
CA THR A 115 9.86 -8.75 9.68
C THR A 115 10.33 -9.74 8.61
N MET A 116 10.59 -9.26 7.38
CA MET A 116 11.13 -10.14 6.32
C MET A 116 12.47 -10.75 6.70
N ARG A 117 13.34 -10.00 7.37
CA ARG A 117 14.67 -10.44 7.79
C ARG A 117 14.59 -11.42 8.96
N GLU A 118 13.86 -11.07 10.00
CA GLU A 118 13.66 -11.87 11.20
C GLU A 118 13.15 -13.27 10.86
N HIS A 119 12.10 -13.32 10.04
CA HIS A 119 11.48 -14.58 9.63
C HIS A 119 12.15 -15.23 8.41
N LYS A 120 13.16 -14.60 7.79
CA LYS A 120 13.85 -15.06 6.57
C LYS A 120 12.89 -15.35 5.41
N VAL A 121 11.84 -14.55 5.28
CA VAL A 121 10.79 -14.69 4.27
C VAL A 121 10.97 -13.74 3.09
N LYS A 122 10.18 -13.95 2.03
CA LYS A 122 10.26 -13.15 0.79
C LYS A 122 9.08 -12.21 0.60
N ILE A 123 8.04 -12.35 1.42
CA ILE A 123 6.83 -11.54 1.39
C ILE A 123 6.29 -11.36 2.81
N VAL A 124 5.79 -10.17 3.08
CA VAL A 124 5.05 -9.84 4.30
C VAL A 124 3.80 -9.04 3.97
N GLY A 125 2.83 -9.10 4.85
CA GLY A 125 1.60 -8.33 4.79
C GLY A 125 0.76 -8.53 6.04
N SER A 126 -0.26 -7.71 6.27
CA SER A 126 -1.14 -7.85 7.42
C SER A 126 -2.41 -8.63 7.08
N PRO A 127 -2.76 -9.66 7.87
CA PRO A 127 -4.07 -10.30 7.82
C PRO A 127 -5.16 -9.49 8.54
N GLU A 128 -4.78 -8.42 9.21
CA GLU A 128 -5.66 -7.52 9.94
C GLU A 128 -5.85 -6.23 9.16
N MET A 129 -6.97 -5.55 9.37
CA MET A 129 -7.31 -4.28 8.74
C MET A 129 -7.88 -3.35 9.80
N LEU A 130 -7.33 -2.13 9.83
CA LEU A 130 -7.90 -1.00 10.56
C LEU A 130 -8.62 -0.09 9.57
N PHE A 131 -9.78 0.42 9.97
CA PHE A 131 -10.52 1.42 9.22
C PHE A 131 -10.77 2.63 10.11
N VAL A 132 -10.74 3.81 9.51
CA VAL A 132 -11.23 5.05 10.11
C VAL A 132 -12.37 5.59 9.26
N PHE A 133 -13.43 6.07 9.92
CA PHE A 133 -14.65 6.58 9.30
C PHE A 133 -14.78 8.08 9.58
N PRO A 134 -14.21 8.96 8.74
CA PRO A 134 -14.28 10.42 8.95
C PRO A 134 -15.71 10.97 9.01
N PHE A 135 -16.66 10.29 8.35
CA PHE A 135 -18.07 10.69 8.36
C PHE A 135 -18.86 10.18 9.58
N ASN A 136 -18.21 9.41 10.46
CA ASN A 136 -18.79 8.87 11.67
C ASN A 136 -17.86 9.18 12.85
N ASP A 137 -17.63 10.47 13.11
CA ASP A 137 -16.83 11.01 14.20
C ASP A 137 -15.45 10.37 14.36
N PHE A 138 -14.83 10.00 13.23
CA PHE A 138 -13.54 9.31 13.18
C PHE A 138 -13.50 7.98 13.94
N GLN A 139 -14.66 7.37 14.16
CA GLN A 139 -14.70 6.02 14.73
C GLN A 139 -13.80 5.08 13.94
N MET A 140 -13.24 4.10 14.64
CA MET A 140 -12.37 3.11 14.04
C MET A 140 -12.96 1.71 14.17
N SER A 141 -12.70 0.86 13.19
CA SER A 141 -12.98 -0.57 13.29
C SER A 141 -11.74 -1.40 13.01
N HIS A 142 -11.73 -2.61 13.56
CA HIS A 142 -10.67 -3.58 13.40
C HIS A 142 -11.26 -4.92 12.99
N ILE A 143 -10.79 -5.44 11.87
CA ILE A 143 -11.18 -6.76 11.41
C ILE A 143 -9.96 -7.61 11.11
N ARG A 144 -10.18 -8.93 11.12
CA ARG A 144 -9.18 -9.89 10.69
C ARG A 144 -9.70 -10.65 9.48
N CYS A 145 -8.88 -10.82 8.47
CA CYS A 145 -9.21 -11.66 7.31
C CYS A 145 -9.57 -13.08 7.78
N PRO A 146 -10.74 -13.61 7.39
CA PRO A 146 -11.24 -14.88 7.91
C PRO A 146 -10.41 -16.09 7.50
N ALA A 147 -9.78 -16.04 6.34
CA ALA A 147 -8.93 -17.12 5.86
C ALA A 147 -7.51 -16.99 6.42
N LYS A 148 -6.93 -18.10 6.89
CA LYS A 148 -5.56 -18.15 7.42
C LYS A 148 -4.48 -17.65 6.44
N ARG A 149 -4.82 -17.50 5.16
CA ARG A 149 -3.94 -17.21 4.04
C ARG A 149 -4.24 -15.89 3.33
N GLN A 150 -5.00 -14.99 3.95
CA GLN A 150 -5.31 -13.69 3.38
C GLN A 150 -4.55 -12.60 4.11
N CYS A 151 -4.04 -11.65 3.32
CA CYS A 151 -3.54 -10.38 3.82
C CYS A 151 -4.13 -9.27 2.97
N HIS A 152 -4.20 -8.09 3.53
CA HIS A 152 -4.60 -6.90 2.79
C HIS A 152 -3.51 -6.54 1.79
N GLU A 153 -3.84 -6.49 0.51
CA GLU A 153 -2.87 -6.27 -0.58
C GLU A 153 -2.11 -4.95 -0.45
N ALA A 154 -2.77 -3.91 0.07
CA ALA A 154 -2.15 -2.60 0.32
C ALA A 154 -1.03 -2.63 1.38
N THR A 155 -0.95 -3.69 2.20
CA THR A 155 0.10 -3.88 3.23
C THR A 155 1.30 -4.67 2.75
N LEU A 156 1.29 -5.11 1.48
CA LEU A 156 2.23 -6.09 0.96
C LEU A 156 3.60 -5.47 0.66
N VAL A 157 4.63 -6.06 1.25
CA VAL A 157 6.03 -5.82 0.90
C VAL A 157 6.67 -7.13 0.43
N SER A 158 7.34 -7.09 -0.72
CA SER A 158 7.91 -8.28 -1.34
C SER A 158 9.07 -7.96 -2.28
N THR A 159 9.56 -9.00 -2.97
CA THR A 159 10.54 -8.85 -4.04
C THR A 159 9.92 -9.22 -5.39
N ARG A 160 10.35 -8.54 -6.46
CA ARG A 160 9.96 -8.88 -7.84
C ARG A 160 10.21 -10.34 -8.17
N LYS A 161 11.36 -10.88 -7.72
CA LYS A 161 11.73 -12.27 -7.94
C LYS A 161 10.69 -13.22 -7.35
N TYR A 162 10.20 -12.93 -6.13
CA TYR A 162 9.17 -13.75 -5.50
C TYR A 162 7.84 -13.69 -6.26
N VAL A 163 7.33 -12.49 -6.57
CA VAL A 163 6.06 -12.33 -7.31
C VAL A 163 6.12 -13.03 -8.68
N LYS A 164 7.27 -12.92 -9.37
CA LYS A 164 7.50 -13.64 -10.64
C LYS A 164 7.41 -15.15 -10.45
N SER A 165 8.00 -15.71 -9.38
CA SER A 165 7.94 -17.15 -9.10
C SER A 165 6.54 -17.65 -8.75
N MET A 166 5.68 -16.77 -8.21
CA MET A 166 4.27 -17.06 -7.90
C MET A 166 3.35 -16.89 -9.12
N GLY A 167 3.87 -16.49 -10.29
CA GLY A 167 3.13 -16.35 -11.54
C GLY A 167 2.31 -15.07 -11.67
N TRP A 168 2.72 -13.98 -10.97
CA TRP A 168 2.12 -12.66 -10.99
C TRP A 168 0.71 -12.57 -10.39
N PHE A 169 0.22 -11.35 -10.16
CA PHE A 169 -1.14 -11.10 -9.71
C PHE A 169 -2.15 -11.45 -10.82
N PRO A 170 -3.30 -12.04 -10.49
CA PRO A 170 -4.37 -12.30 -11.45
C PRO A 170 -4.95 -10.97 -11.98
N LYS A 171 -5.61 -11.04 -13.14
CA LYS A 171 -6.35 -9.91 -13.72
C LYS A 171 -7.66 -9.71 -12.96
N SER A 172 -7.58 -9.18 -11.75
CA SER A 172 -8.71 -8.92 -10.85
C SER A 172 -8.52 -7.59 -10.14
N SER A 173 -9.61 -7.01 -9.67
CA SER A 173 -9.62 -5.84 -8.78
C SER A 173 -10.09 -6.17 -7.36
N GLN A 174 -10.23 -7.46 -7.04
CA GLN A 174 -10.61 -7.95 -5.72
C GLN A 174 -9.90 -9.28 -5.43
N GLY A 175 -9.27 -9.39 -4.24
CA GLY A 175 -8.62 -10.60 -3.78
C GLY A 175 -7.44 -11.05 -4.66
N GLU A 176 -6.85 -10.13 -5.41
CA GLU A 176 -5.74 -10.43 -6.31
C GLU A 176 -4.48 -10.85 -5.57
N GLY A 177 -4.36 -10.49 -4.29
CA GLY A 177 -3.23 -10.87 -3.44
C GLY A 177 -3.29 -12.29 -2.87
N ALA A 178 -4.45 -12.93 -2.88
CA ALA A 178 -4.63 -14.24 -2.22
C ALA A 178 -3.59 -15.27 -2.66
N LYS A 179 -3.28 -15.34 -3.95
CA LYS A 179 -2.29 -16.24 -4.52
C LYS A 179 -0.86 -15.95 -4.02
N MET A 180 -0.55 -14.69 -3.71
CA MET A 180 0.79 -14.28 -3.26
C MET A 180 1.11 -14.80 -1.86
N PHE A 181 0.08 -15.04 -1.08
CA PHE A 181 0.15 -15.61 0.26
C PHE A 181 -0.27 -17.08 0.30
N ASP A 182 -0.26 -17.79 -0.82
CA ASP A 182 -0.55 -19.24 -0.85
C ASP A 182 0.58 -19.96 -0.12
N PHE A 183 0.34 -20.11 1.16
CA PHE A 183 1.30 -20.25 2.23
C PHE A 183 2.10 -21.54 2.14
N ASN A 184 3.25 -21.36 1.68
CA ASN A 184 4.38 -21.97 2.32
C ASN A 184 4.78 -21.04 3.50
N GLU A 185 4.49 -21.38 4.75
CA GLU A 185 4.86 -20.62 5.96
C GLU A 185 6.36 -20.23 5.98
N LYS A 186 7.18 -20.95 5.22
CA LYS A 186 8.60 -20.68 5.02
C LYS A 186 8.90 -19.46 4.14
N GLN A 187 7.91 -18.87 3.47
CA GLN A 187 8.16 -17.75 2.53
C GLN A 187 7.39 -16.47 2.87
N ALA A 188 6.41 -16.53 3.76
CA ALA A 188 5.58 -15.38 4.14
C ALA A 188 5.51 -15.19 5.65
N ALA A 189 5.46 -13.95 6.12
CA ALA A 189 5.21 -13.60 7.52
C ALA A 189 4.18 -12.47 7.63
N LYS A 190 3.62 -12.33 8.83
CA LYS A 190 2.58 -11.33 9.13
C LYS A 190 3.21 -10.08 9.72
N THR A 191 2.72 -8.93 9.29
CA THR A 191 3.03 -7.63 9.91
C THR A 191 1.92 -7.21 10.87
N ASP A 192 2.28 -6.43 11.89
CA ASP A 192 1.34 -5.78 12.80
C ASP A 192 0.70 -4.59 12.09
N ILE A 193 -0.63 -4.63 11.88
CA ILE A 193 -1.36 -3.59 11.15
C ILE A 193 -1.19 -2.20 11.77
N ARG A 194 -1.02 -2.10 13.09
CA ARG A 194 -0.80 -0.85 13.83
C ARG A 194 0.50 -0.15 13.46
N LYS A 195 1.45 -0.89 12.88
CA LYS A 195 2.74 -0.37 12.37
C LYS A 195 2.76 -0.17 10.86
N VAL A 196 1.65 -0.50 10.19
CA VAL A 196 1.56 -0.50 8.72
C VAL A 196 0.63 0.58 8.20
N MET A 197 -0.67 0.47 8.45
CA MET A 197 -1.64 1.40 7.86
C MET A 197 -3.00 1.37 8.54
N CYS A 198 -3.80 2.40 8.24
CA CYS A 198 -5.22 2.49 8.51
C CYS A 198 -5.96 2.89 7.24
N CYS A 199 -6.94 2.10 6.81
CA CYS A 199 -7.78 2.41 5.66
C CYS A 199 -8.74 3.57 5.99
N VAL A 200 -8.85 4.54 5.10
CA VAL A 200 -9.80 5.65 5.22
C VAL A 200 -11.08 5.31 4.48
N SER A 201 -12.22 5.34 5.18
CA SER A 201 -13.53 5.19 4.55
C SER A 201 -13.96 6.50 3.90
N HIS A 202 -14.22 6.47 2.59
CA HIS A 202 -14.71 7.62 1.81
C HIS A 202 -15.53 7.15 0.61
N LYS A 203 -16.27 8.08 -0.01
CA LYS A 203 -17.21 7.78 -1.12
C LYS A 203 -16.55 7.19 -2.38
N ASN A 204 -15.25 7.43 -2.57
CA ASN A 204 -14.50 6.97 -3.74
C ASN A 204 -13.72 5.66 -3.50
N ASN A 205 -13.98 4.96 -2.37
CA ASN A 205 -13.39 3.63 -2.19
C ASN A 205 -13.90 2.66 -3.26
N THR A 206 -13.04 1.82 -3.79
CA THR A 206 -13.42 0.78 -4.78
C THR A 206 -14.46 -0.19 -4.22
N ILE A 207 -14.42 -0.43 -2.90
CA ILE A 207 -15.40 -1.26 -2.17
C ILE A 207 -15.90 -0.43 -1.00
N SER A 208 -17.25 -0.33 -0.81
CA SER A 208 -17.84 0.32 0.36
C SER A 208 -17.30 -0.31 1.65
N LYS A 209 -16.91 0.54 2.59
CA LYS A 209 -16.40 0.16 3.91
C LYS A 209 -17.50 0.14 4.98
N ASP A 210 -18.72 0.57 4.67
CA ASP A 210 -19.83 0.74 5.65
C ASP A 210 -20.15 -0.54 6.41
N LYS A 211 -20.04 -1.70 5.76
CA LYS A 211 -20.20 -3.01 6.42
C LYS A 211 -19.23 -3.27 7.57
N PHE A 212 -18.14 -2.52 7.64
CA PHE A 212 -17.16 -2.69 8.71
C PHE A 212 -17.43 -1.81 9.93
N LEU A 213 -18.48 -0.95 9.88
CA LEU A 213 -19.01 -0.25 11.04
C LEU A 213 -19.55 -1.21 12.13
N GLU A 214 -19.90 -2.43 11.77
CA GLU A 214 -20.30 -3.48 12.73
C GLU A 214 -19.16 -3.91 13.69
N TYR A 215 -17.93 -3.61 13.33
CA TYR A 215 -16.72 -4.00 14.07
C TYR A 215 -16.01 -2.80 14.74
N ILE A 216 -16.81 -1.80 15.16
CA ILE A 216 -16.27 -0.60 15.82
C ILE A 216 -15.54 -0.99 17.11
N ILE A 217 -14.36 -0.40 17.28
CA ILE A 217 -13.59 -0.51 18.51
C ILE A 217 -14.25 0.43 19.53
N PRO A 218 -14.68 -0.06 20.73
CA PRO A 218 -15.24 0.78 21.77
C PRO A 218 -14.32 1.94 22.15
N GLU A 219 -14.89 3.10 22.47
CA GLU A 219 -14.10 4.23 22.97
C GLU A 219 -13.25 3.81 24.19
N GLY A 220 -12.02 4.26 24.24
CA GLY A 220 -11.07 3.88 25.29
C GLY A 220 -10.32 2.57 25.05
N HIS A 221 -10.68 1.80 24.02
CA HIS A 221 -9.98 0.58 23.63
C HIS A 221 -9.08 0.78 22.38
N ILE A 222 -8.74 2.02 22.03
CA ILE A 222 -7.64 2.33 21.11
C ILE A 222 -6.35 2.39 21.96
N PRO A 223 -5.91 1.27 22.56
CA PRO A 223 -4.72 1.27 23.37
C PRO A 223 -3.56 1.32 22.41
N ASP A 224 -2.69 2.29 22.59
CA ASP A 224 -1.36 2.32 22.03
C ASP A 224 -1.20 2.53 20.50
N LEU A 225 -2.26 2.93 19.78
CA LEU A 225 -2.11 3.37 18.37
C LEU A 225 -1.37 4.72 18.26
N TYR A 226 -1.28 5.48 19.36
CA TYR A 226 -0.73 6.85 19.40
C TYR A 226 0.25 7.11 20.57
N LYS A 227 0.71 6.06 21.26
CA LYS A 227 1.79 6.22 22.24
C LYS A 227 3.16 5.98 21.65
#